data_aa4128236554f0863c450f3a3f598344
#
_entry.id   aa4128236554f0863c450f3a3f598344
#
_cell.length_a   1.000
_cell.length_b   1.000
_cell.length_c   1.000
_cell.angle_alpha   90.00
_cell.angle_beta   90.00
_cell.angle_gamma   90.00
#
_symmetry.space_group_name_H-M   'P 1'
#
loop_
_entity.id
_entity.type
_entity.pdbx_description
1 polymer ?
#
loop_
_entity_poly.entity_id
_entity_poly.type
_entity_poly.pdbx_seq_one_letter_code
_entity_poly.pdbx_strand_id
1 'polypeptide(L)'
;MGVLIAGCGSNGGDGSGRDELSMWTFKQSHVAALQAAAEKFTAETGTKVNIQAVTPDDAFLTKVQAAARTNDLPDVLEVHSNGDDLAFGGAGLLEDLSKEVDQKWLDQYLPQVLKDGTVTPEVYKASLTEGSKTQGVQLGQRFSVPLTVGTQGVVYMNKSRAAKAGVTRAPATWEEFIDALDKVKKAFPDTGGVTVGVKQPSTALEWLMQPMAFGMLGKQKFEALFGPDAAQGWSSPNGQKVLNTYNQVTPYWMPGTQSKGIDEADLAFAQGKASFDIGGTYTLAFLAENGYDADNLMTFPVPPPKDAAIPDLQLSPFSLTGLSITRKSEKKDEALQWLKFLSRDDVAAGFGKQALDVPPNDLAKSQSAALGPVLNSMEAAFGSGENSYNAGYTAYRPSLYDPGKVGAVLAQFTPLTSRSAESTGAQMSSMIKSYWAEQNR
;
A
#
# COMPACT_ATOMS: atom_id res chain seq x y z
N MET A 1 14.26 -45.69 -62.58
CA MET A 1 14.51 -46.07 -61.24
C MET A 1 13.95 -44.93 -60.34
N GLY A 2 12.69 -45.08 -59.96
CA GLY A 2 11.98 -44.09 -59.18
C GLY A 2 12.06 -44.44 -57.68
N VAL A 3 12.39 -43.46 -56.85
CA VAL A 3 12.31 -43.56 -55.41
C VAL A 3 11.10 -42.75 -54.93
N LEU A 4 10.11 -43.46 -54.44
CA LEU A 4 8.96 -42.90 -53.74
C LEU A 4 9.39 -42.56 -52.33
N ILE A 5 9.33 -41.27 -51.94
CA ILE A 5 9.44 -40.83 -50.56
C ILE A 5 8.01 -40.69 -50.02
N ALA A 6 7.65 -41.60 -49.12
CA ALA A 6 6.44 -41.53 -48.32
C ALA A 6 6.61 -40.46 -47.24
N GLY A 7 5.87 -39.38 -47.36
CA GLY A 7 5.77 -38.38 -46.30
C GLY A 7 4.81 -38.87 -45.21
N CYS A 8 5.31 -39.19 -44.02
CA CYS A 8 4.51 -39.32 -42.80
C CYS A 8 4.13 -37.93 -42.33
N GLY A 9 2.90 -37.50 -42.55
CA GLY A 9 2.30 -36.39 -41.88
C GLY A 9 1.99 -36.78 -40.43
N SER A 10 2.82 -36.38 -39.49
CA SER A 10 2.46 -36.36 -38.08
C SER A 10 1.62 -35.12 -37.83
N ASN A 11 0.33 -35.30 -37.76
CA ASN A 11 -0.63 -34.34 -37.27
C ASN A 11 -0.44 -34.29 -35.71
N GLY A 12 0.59 -33.59 -35.24
CA GLY A 12 0.73 -33.18 -33.87
C GLY A 12 -0.03 -31.89 -33.68
N GLY A 13 -1.32 -31.99 -33.37
CA GLY A 13 -2.06 -30.84 -32.82
C GLY A 13 -1.41 -30.40 -31.56
N ASP A 14 -0.72 -29.28 -31.64
CA ASP A 14 -0.13 -28.59 -30.49
C ASP A 14 -1.28 -28.00 -29.67
N GLY A 15 -1.77 -28.76 -28.68
CA GLY A 15 -2.80 -28.34 -27.71
C GLY A 15 -2.25 -27.41 -26.62
N SER A 16 -1.03 -26.88 -26.78
CA SER A 16 -0.29 -26.17 -25.70
C SER A 16 -0.69 -24.71 -25.47
N GLY A 17 -1.69 -24.19 -26.18
CA GLY A 17 -2.06 -22.76 -26.07
C GLY A 17 -3.32 -22.46 -25.26
N ARG A 18 -4.15 -23.47 -24.93
CA ARG A 18 -5.45 -23.23 -24.29
C ARG A 18 -5.44 -23.37 -22.74
N ASP A 19 -4.47 -24.08 -22.20
CA ASP A 19 -4.44 -24.49 -20.79
C ASP A 19 -3.41 -23.69 -19.97
N GLU A 20 -2.99 -22.52 -20.41
CA GLU A 20 -2.00 -21.69 -19.71
C GLU A 20 -2.45 -20.24 -19.63
N LEU A 21 -2.57 -19.72 -18.38
CA LEU A 21 -2.80 -18.31 -18.10
C LEU A 21 -1.47 -17.55 -17.99
N SER A 22 -1.45 -16.33 -18.46
CA SER A 22 -0.36 -15.37 -18.22
C SER A 22 -0.75 -14.37 -17.14
N MET A 23 0.16 -14.14 -16.19
CA MET A 23 -0.04 -13.18 -15.09
C MET A 23 1.19 -12.29 -14.93
N TRP A 24 0.98 -10.98 -14.80
CA TRP A 24 2.03 -10.05 -14.40
C TRP A 24 1.78 -9.51 -13.01
N THR A 25 2.88 -9.42 -12.24
CA THR A 25 2.92 -8.74 -10.94
C THR A 25 4.01 -7.67 -10.94
N PHE A 26 3.83 -6.59 -10.19
CA PHE A 26 4.87 -5.59 -9.97
C PHE A 26 5.70 -5.88 -8.71
N LYS A 27 5.34 -6.94 -7.94
CA LYS A 27 6.01 -7.33 -6.69
C LYS A 27 6.85 -8.59 -6.87
N GLN A 28 8.18 -8.46 -6.78
CA GLN A 28 9.09 -9.59 -6.81
C GLN A 28 8.83 -10.55 -5.64
N SER A 29 8.53 -10.01 -4.45
CA SER A 29 8.21 -10.78 -3.22
C SER A 29 7.02 -11.74 -3.38
N HIS A 30 6.10 -11.44 -4.29
CA HIS A 30 4.92 -12.27 -4.51
C HIS A 30 5.17 -13.47 -5.43
N VAL A 31 6.23 -13.44 -6.25
CA VAL A 31 6.46 -14.44 -7.31
C VAL A 31 6.51 -15.86 -6.77
N ALA A 32 7.30 -16.13 -5.74
CA ALA A 32 7.43 -17.48 -5.19
C ALA A 32 6.11 -18.00 -4.59
N ALA A 33 5.36 -17.13 -3.92
CA ALA A 33 4.07 -17.47 -3.34
C ALA A 33 3.00 -17.73 -4.41
N LEU A 34 2.96 -16.90 -5.45
CA LEU A 34 2.07 -17.09 -6.60
C LEU A 34 2.41 -18.35 -7.38
N GLN A 35 3.70 -18.67 -7.57
CA GLN A 35 4.14 -19.92 -8.23
C GLN A 35 3.71 -21.14 -7.43
N ALA A 36 3.89 -21.15 -6.10
CA ALA A 36 3.44 -22.23 -5.25
C ALA A 36 1.91 -22.42 -5.28
N ALA A 37 1.15 -21.32 -5.35
CA ALA A 37 -0.29 -21.37 -5.56
C ALA A 37 -0.66 -21.89 -6.96
N ALA A 38 0.08 -21.48 -8.01
CA ALA A 38 -0.13 -21.92 -9.38
C ALA A 38 0.10 -23.44 -9.58
N GLU A 39 1.09 -24.01 -8.88
CA GLU A 39 1.32 -25.46 -8.87
C GLU A 39 0.11 -26.22 -8.31
N LYS A 40 -0.46 -25.73 -7.19
CA LYS A 40 -1.67 -26.32 -6.59
C LYS A 40 -2.88 -26.15 -7.53
N PHE A 41 -3.05 -24.98 -8.10
CA PHE A 41 -4.12 -24.69 -9.06
C PHE A 41 -4.04 -25.62 -10.27
N THR A 42 -2.84 -25.78 -10.83
CA THR A 42 -2.62 -26.70 -11.96
C THR A 42 -2.95 -28.15 -11.58
N ALA A 43 -2.60 -28.59 -10.38
CA ALA A 43 -2.92 -29.94 -9.90
C ALA A 43 -4.42 -30.17 -9.73
N GLU A 44 -5.19 -29.13 -9.38
CA GLU A 44 -6.65 -29.21 -9.17
C GLU A 44 -7.44 -29.06 -10.50
N THR A 45 -6.97 -28.21 -11.42
CA THR A 45 -7.76 -27.79 -12.62
C THR A 45 -7.17 -28.22 -13.95
N GLY A 46 -5.88 -28.55 -14.00
CA GLY A 46 -5.12 -28.78 -15.24
C GLY A 46 -4.59 -27.48 -15.89
N THR A 47 -5.09 -26.31 -15.50
CA THR A 47 -4.69 -25.01 -16.06
C THR A 47 -3.38 -24.53 -15.43
N LYS A 48 -2.38 -24.25 -16.25
CA LYS A 48 -1.12 -23.64 -15.81
C LYS A 48 -1.25 -22.13 -15.66
N VAL A 49 -0.46 -21.54 -14.78
CA VAL A 49 -0.35 -20.08 -14.65
C VAL A 49 1.12 -19.67 -14.74
N ASN A 50 1.45 -18.91 -15.79
CA ASN A 50 2.78 -18.36 -16.00
C ASN A 50 2.87 -16.96 -15.37
N ILE A 51 3.72 -16.82 -14.35
CA ILE A 51 3.82 -15.60 -13.53
C ILE A 51 5.11 -14.87 -13.88
N GLN A 52 5.00 -13.59 -14.23
CA GLN A 52 6.12 -12.72 -14.53
C GLN A 52 6.10 -11.50 -13.63
N ALA A 53 7.19 -11.28 -12.87
CA ALA A 53 7.41 -9.99 -12.23
C ALA A 53 7.94 -8.95 -13.22
N VAL A 54 7.47 -7.72 -13.08
CA VAL A 54 7.95 -6.56 -13.83
C VAL A 54 8.26 -5.47 -12.82
N THR A 55 9.53 -5.28 -12.54
CA THR A 55 10.02 -4.33 -11.54
C THR A 55 11.04 -3.37 -12.14
N PRO A 56 11.21 -2.16 -11.61
CA PRO A 56 10.42 -1.55 -10.54
C PRO A 56 9.00 -1.15 -11.00
N ASP A 57 8.19 -0.63 -10.09
CA ASP A 57 6.79 -0.26 -10.31
C ASP A 57 6.56 0.65 -11.53
N ASP A 58 7.38 1.68 -11.72
CA ASP A 58 7.32 2.55 -12.90
C ASP A 58 7.54 1.78 -14.22
N ALA A 59 8.36 0.72 -14.21
CA ALA A 59 8.56 -0.14 -15.37
C ALA A 59 7.32 -1.01 -15.64
N PHE A 60 6.65 -1.47 -14.58
CA PHE A 60 5.39 -2.19 -14.71
C PHE A 60 4.31 -1.32 -15.39
N LEU A 61 4.09 -0.10 -14.89
CA LEU A 61 3.10 0.83 -15.47
C LEU A 61 3.42 1.14 -16.93
N THR A 62 4.70 1.36 -17.26
CA THR A 62 5.16 1.60 -18.63
C THR A 62 4.89 0.39 -19.53
N LYS A 63 5.18 -0.83 -19.04
CA LYS A 63 4.97 -2.07 -19.79
C LYS A 63 3.48 -2.32 -20.03
N VAL A 64 2.62 -2.13 -19.02
CA VAL A 64 1.16 -2.26 -19.17
C VAL A 64 0.64 -1.30 -20.25
N GLN A 65 1.07 -0.03 -20.21
CA GLN A 65 0.66 0.97 -21.22
C GLN A 65 1.15 0.62 -22.63
N ALA A 66 2.36 0.07 -22.77
CA ALA A 66 2.89 -0.37 -24.06
C ALA A 66 2.11 -1.58 -24.61
N ALA A 67 1.92 -2.61 -23.77
CA ALA A 67 1.19 -3.82 -24.13
C ALA A 67 -0.29 -3.56 -24.45
N ALA A 68 -0.91 -2.58 -23.78
CA ALA A 68 -2.28 -2.16 -24.08
C ALA A 68 -2.43 -1.65 -25.53
N ARG A 69 -1.39 -0.99 -26.08
CA ARG A 69 -1.38 -0.46 -27.46
C ARG A 69 -1.20 -1.56 -28.51
N THR A 70 -0.53 -2.64 -28.15
CA THR A 70 -0.24 -3.78 -29.04
C THR A 70 -1.18 -4.97 -28.85
N ASN A 71 -2.11 -4.89 -27.87
CA ASN A 71 -2.99 -5.96 -27.40
C ASN A 71 -2.23 -7.19 -26.86
N ASP A 72 -1.06 -6.97 -26.24
CA ASP A 72 -0.20 -8.02 -25.68
C ASP A 72 -0.27 -8.03 -24.13
N LEU A 73 -1.38 -7.55 -23.55
CA LEU A 73 -1.61 -7.64 -22.10
C LEU A 73 -1.74 -9.12 -21.68
N PRO A 74 -1.26 -9.49 -20.48
CA PRO A 74 -1.48 -10.82 -19.94
C PRO A 74 -2.96 -11.03 -19.59
N ASP A 75 -3.35 -12.26 -19.27
CA ASP A 75 -4.72 -12.59 -18.87
C ASP A 75 -5.07 -11.95 -17.53
N VAL A 76 -4.12 -11.94 -16.57
CA VAL A 76 -4.28 -11.42 -15.21
C VAL A 76 -3.19 -10.41 -14.90
N LEU A 77 -3.59 -9.34 -14.24
CA LEU A 77 -2.69 -8.31 -13.67
C LEU A 77 -2.86 -8.26 -12.15
N GLU A 78 -1.76 -8.25 -11.43
CA GLU A 78 -1.72 -7.69 -10.08
C GLU A 78 -1.49 -6.19 -10.20
N VAL A 79 -2.35 -5.39 -9.57
CA VAL A 79 -2.38 -3.92 -9.68
C VAL A 79 -2.54 -3.28 -8.30
N HIS A 80 -2.19 -2.00 -8.16
CA HIS A 80 -2.56 -1.25 -6.97
C HIS A 80 -4.08 -1.06 -6.92
N SER A 81 -4.67 -1.50 -5.82
CA SER A 81 -6.11 -1.33 -5.58
C SER A 81 -6.47 0.15 -5.35
N ASN A 82 -7.67 0.53 -5.77
CA ASN A 82 -8.20 1.89 -5.65
C ASN A 82 -7.35 2.96 -6.38
N GLY A 83 -6.47 2.54 -7.26
CA GLY A 83 -5.58 3.38 -8.05
C GLY A 83 -5.48 2.90 -9.49
N ASP A 84 -4.55 1.99 -9.76
CA ASP A 84 -4.28 1.49 -11.11
C ASP A 84 -5.44 0.68 -11.67
N ASP A 85 -6.11 -0.13 -10.83
CA ASP A 85 -7.30 -0.88 -11.22
C ASP A 85 -8.41 0.04 -11.74
N LEU A 86 -8.68 1.13 -11.05
CA LEU A 86 -9.68 2.11 -11.46
C LEU A 86 -9.24 2.89 -12.70
N ALA A 87 -7.96 3.26 -12.79
CA ALA A 87 -7.42 3.97 -13.94
C ALA A 87 -7.42 3.10 -15.20
N PHE A 88 -6.97 1.84 -15.09
CA PHE A 88 -6.97 0.90 -16.20
C PHE A 88 -8.39 0.46 -16.58
N GLY A 89 -9.29 0.31 -15.60
CA GLY A 89 -10.71 0.06 -15.82
C GLY A 89 -11.37 1.19 -16.59
N GLY A 90 -11.16 2.45 -16.19
CA GLY A 90 -11.65 3.63 -16.91
C GLY A 90 -11.10 3.76 -18.33
N ALA A 91 -9.86 3.36 -18.55
CA ALA A 91 -9.24 3.26 -19.86
C ALA A 91 -9.76 2.05 -20.72
N GLY A 92 -10.63 1.21 -20.16
CA GLY A 92 -11.20 0.04 -20.86
C GLY A 92 -10.25 -1.14 -21.02
N LEU A 93 -9.19 -1.22 -20.21
CA LEU A 93 -8.19 -2.29 -20.28
C LEU A 93 -8.57 -3.51 -19.42
N LEU A 94 -9.40 -3.33 -18.40
CA LEU A 94 -9.81 -4.38 -17.48
C LEU A 94 -11.27 -4.81 -17.69
N GLU A 95 -11.57 -6.03 -17.34
CA GLU A 95 -12.92 -6.57 -17.28
C GLU A 95 -13.67 -6.01 -16.07
N ASP A 96 -14.95 -5.76 -16.23
CA ASP A 96 -15.85 -5.41 -15.13
C ASP A 96 -16.33 -6.69 -14.45
N LEU A 97 -15.82 -6.94 -13.26
CA LEU A 97 -16.08 -8.12 -12.45
C LEU A 97 -17.31 -7.98 -11.53
N SER A 98 -18.10 -6.92 -11.66
CA SER A 98 -19.22 -6.62 -10.77
C SER A 98 -20.31 -7.69 -10.74
N LYS A 99 -20.42 -8.49 -11.81
CA LYS A 99 -21.39 -9.60 -11.91
C LYS A 99 -20.85 -10.92 -11.40
N GLU A 100 -19.54 -11.12 -11.49
CA GLU A 100 -18.84 -12.36 -11.15
C GLU A 100 -18.46 -12.41 -9.67
N VAL A 101 -18.22 -11.25 -9.05
CA VAL A 101 -17.87 -11.12 -7.63
C VAL A 101 -19.15 -10.94 -6.81
N ASP A 102 -19.73 -12.05 -6.43
CA ASP A 102 -20.95 -12.11 -5.61
C ASP A 102 -20.65 -11.94 -4.11
N GLN A 103 -21.71 -11.78 -3.31
CA GLN A 103 -21.59 -11.62 -1.86
C GLN A 103 -20.91 -12.82 -1.19
N LYS A 104 -21.16 -14.05 -1.68
CA LYS A 104 -20.54 -15.27 -1.15
C LYS A 104 -19.01 -15.24 -1.31
N TRP A 105 -18.52 -14.69 -2.42
CA TRP A 105 -17.08 -14.50 -2.59
C TRP A 105 -16.56 -13.43 -1.63
N LEU A 106 -17.26 -12.30 -1.51
CA LEU A 106 -16.86 -11.19 -0.64
C LEU A 106 -16.91 -11.56 0.86
N ASP A 107 -17.76 -12.49 1.28
CA ASP A 107 -17.87 -12.94 2.68
C ASP A 107 -16.57 -13.57 3.23
N GLN A 108 -15.60 -13.89 2.37
CA GLN A 108 -14.30 -14.41 2.77
C GLN A 108 -13.33 -13.30 3.22
N TYR A 109 -13.62 -12.05 2.88
CA TYR A 109 -12.71 -10.94 3.09
C TYR A 109 -13.03 -10.13 4.34
N LEU A 110 -12.02 -9.44 4.84
CA LEU A 110 -12.18 -8.46 5.91
C LEU A 110 -13.24 -7.40 5.52
N PRO A 111 -14.16 -7.04 6.43
CA PRO A 111 -15.22 -6.06 6.13
C PRO A 111 -14.72 -4.72 5.59
N GLN A 112 -13.50 -4.32 5.98
CA GLN A 112 -12.91 -3.04 5.60
C GLN A 112 -12.60 -2.94 4.10
N VAL A 113 -12.36 -4.08 3.43
CA VAL A 113 -11.89 -4.12 2.02
C VAL A 113 -12.95 -4.56 1.00
N LEU A 114 -14.19 -4.80 1.45
CA LEU A 114 -15.26 -5.30 0.57
C LEU A 114 -15.59 -4.38 -0.62
N LYS A 115 -15.34 -3.08 -0.46
CA LYS A 115 -15.58 -2.07 -1.50
C LYS A 115 -14.35 -1.75 -2.34
N ASP A 116 -13.17 -2.24 -1.93
CA ASP A 116 -11.95 -1.97 -2.68
C ASP A 116 -12.02 -2.62 -4.06
N GLY A 117 -11.45 -1.94 -5.05
CA GLY A 117 -11.59 -2.32 -6.45
C GLY A 117 -12.94 -1.97 -7.10
N THR A 118 -13.86 -1.35 -6.35
CA THR A 118 -15.20 -0.97 -6.84
C THR A 118 -15.32 0.54 -7.04
N VAL A 119 -16.02 0.94 -8.09
CA VAL A 119 -16.36 2.35 -8.34
C VAL A 119 -17.48 2.77 -7.39
N THR A 120 -17.09 3.32 -6.25
CA THR A 120 -18.02 3.88 -5.26
C THR A 120 -18.61 5.21 -5.75
N PRO A 121 -19.67 5.75 -5.10
CA PRO A 121 -20.19 7.07 -5.43
C PRO A 121 -19.14 8.18 -5.37
N GLU A 122 -18.20 8.09 -4.42
CA GLU A 122 -17.10 9.05 -4.25
C GLU A 122 -16.12 8.97 -5.41
N VAL A 123 -15.69 7.74 -5.79
CA VAL A 123 -14.81 7.49 -6.95
C VAL A 123 -15.49 7.97 -8.23
N TYR A 124 -16.76 7.62 -8.43
CA TYR A 124 -17.51 8.06 -9.61
C TYR A 124 -17.59 9.58 -9.70
N LYS A 125 -17.91 10.25 -8.59
CA LYS A 125 -17.94 11.72 -8.54
C LYS A 125 -16.57 12.32 -8.88
N ALA A 126 -15.50 11.76 -8.34
CA ALA A 126 -14.13 12.21 -8.64
C ALA A 126 -13.76 11.98 -10.11
N SER A 127 -14.24 10.89 -10.73
CA SER A 127 -13.97 10.57 -12.14
C SER A 127 -14.56 11.56 -13.13
N LEU A 128 -15.58 12.31 -12.74
CA LEU A 128 -16.21 13.34 -13.59
C LEU A 128 -15.38 14.63 -13.68
N THR A 129 -14.37 14.78 -12.82
CA THR A 129 -13.48 15.95 -12.86
C THR A 129 -12.54 15.84 -14.07
N GLU A 130 -12.43 16.91 -14.84
CA GLU A 130 -11.48 16.97 -15.96
C GLU A 130 -10.05 16.68 -15.51
N GLY A 131 -9.35 15.80 -16.22
CA GLY A 131 -7.99 15.35 -15.87
C GLY A 131 -7.93 14.29 -14.78
N SER A 132 -9.07 13.80 -14.28
CA SER A 132 -9.08 12.66 -13.35
C SER A 132 -8.47 11.41 -14.01
N LYS A 133 -7.60 10.70 -13.27
CA LYS A 133 -7.01 9.44 -13.73
C LYS A 133 -8.04 8.31 -13.89
N THR A 134 -9.19 8.43 -13.24
CA THR A 134 -10.27 7.45 -13.24
C THR A 134 -11.41 7.80 -14.21
N GLN A 135 -11.17 8.70 -15.19
CA GLN A 135 -12.18 9.01 -16.22
C GLN A 135 -12.62 7.74 -16.95
N GLY A 136 -13.92 7.66 -17.30
CA GLY A 136 -14.49 6.54 -18.05
C GLY A 136 -15.11 5.44 -17.20
N VAL A 137 -14.85 5.39 -15.89
CA VAL A 137 -15.50 4.41 -15.01
C VAL A 137 -16.99 4.71 -14.82
N GLN A 138 -17.79 3.69 -14.52
CA GLN A 138 -19.20 3.81 -14.19
C GLN A 138 -19.47 3.36 -12.76
N LEU A 139 -20.44 3.96 -12.11
CA LEU A 139 -20.84 3.63 -10.74
C LEU A 139 -21.17 2.13 -10.61
N GLY A 140 -20.59 1.50 -9.61
CA GLY A 140 -20.82 0.09 -9.28
C GLY A 140 -19.96 -0.92 -10.06
N GLN A 141 -19.18 -0.49 -11.06
CA GLN A 141 -18.19 -1.37 -11.69
C GLN A 141 -17.15 -1.84 -10.67
N ARG A 142 -16.62 -3.04 -10.87
CA ARG A 142 -15.52 -3.61 -10.08
C ARG A 142 -14.41 -4.06 -11.02
N PHE A 143 -13.19 -3.58 -10.79
CA PHE A 143 -12.08 -3.89 -11.67
C PHE A 143 -11.01 -4.78 -11.02
N SER A 144 -11.07 -4.98 -9.72
CA SER A 144 -10.17 -5.90 -9.03
C SER A 144 -10.84 -6.61 -7.85
N VAL A 145 -10.25 -7.73 -7.44
CA VAL A 145 -10.51 -8.38 -6.15
C VAL A 145 -9.25 -8.28 -5.29
N PRO A 146 -9.36 -8.04 -3.97
CA PRO A 146 -8.20 -7.92 -3.09
C PRO A 146 -7.29 -9.15 -3.14
N LEU A 147 -5.96 -8.95 -3.20
CA LEU A 147 -4.94 -10.00 -3.04
C LEU A 147 -4.16 -9.81 -1.74
N THR A 148 -3.75 -8.58 -1.43
CA THR A 148 -3.13 -8.22 -0.16
C THR A 148 -3.79 -7.02 0.45
N VAL A 149 -3.77 -6.97 1.77
CA VAL A 149 -4.27 -5.84 2.54
C VAL A 149 -3.19 -5.32 3.46
N GLY A 150 -3.34 -4.09 3.83
CA GLY A 150 -2.43 -3.48 4.77
C GLY A 150 -2.75 -2.03 5.00
N THR A 151 -1.77 -1.35 5.54
CA THR A 151 -1.87 0.07 5.85
C THR A 151 -0.51 0.71 5.78
N GLN A 152 -0.50 2.02 5.84
CA GLN A 152 0.68 2.85 6.03
C GLN A 152 0.67 3.42 7.45
N GLY A 153 1.84 3.87 7.92
CA GLY A 153 1.98 4.36 9.30
C GLY A 153 2.40 3.26 10.28
N VAL A 154 3.05 2.22 9.77
CA VAL A 154 3.69 1.17 10.56
C VAL A 154 5.12 1.60 10.89
N VAL A 155 5.46 1.60 12.16
CA VAL A 155 6.84 1.80 12.66
C VAL A 155 7.50 0.45 12.77
N TYR A 156 8.65 0.30 12.11
CA TYR A 156 9.56 -0.83 12.23
C TYR A 156 10.69 -0.46 13.19
N MET A 157 10.86 -1.21 14.26
CA MET A 157 11.94 -1.01 15.24
C MET A 157 12.92 -2.18 15.19
N ASN A 158 14.20 -1.86 15.07
CA ASN A 158 15.27 -2.84 15.21
C ASN A 158 15.45 -3.21 16.70
N LYS A 159 14.95 -4.40 17.10
CA LYS A 159 14.94 -4.85 18.50
C LYS A 159 16.32 -4.81 19.15
N SER A 160 17.33 -5.33 18.48
CA SER A 160 18.68 -5.43 19.07
C SER A 160 19.33 -4.06 19.26
N ARG A 161 19.13 -3.12 18.35
CA ARG A 161 19.62 -1.74 18.50
C ARG A 161 18.85 -0.98 19.57
N ALA A 162 17.53 -1.09 19.54
CA ALA A 162 16.66 -0.47 20.53
C ALA A 162 16.99 -0.97 21.96
N ALA A 163 17.16 -2.29 22.14
CA ALA A 163 17.54 -2.87 23.43
C ALA A 163 18.89 -2.36 23.94
N LYS A 164 19.90 -2.22 23.07
CA LYS A 164 21.21 -1.61 23.43
C LYS A 164 21.08 -0.16 23.89
N ALA A 165 20.05 0.56 23.41
CA ALA A 165 19.72 1.90 23.84
C ALA A 165 18.77 1.95 25.06
N GLY A 166 18.39 0.79 25.62
CA GLY A 166 17.46 0.71 26.75
C GLY A 166 15.98 0.84 26.36
N VAL A 167 15.64 0.61 25.09
CA VAL A 167 14.26 0.57 24.58
C VAL A 167 13.88 -0.89 24.33
N THR A 168 13.06 -1.46 25.22
CA THR A 168 12.74 -2.90 25.23
C THR A 168 11.30 -3.23 24.84
N ARG A 169 10.45 -2.20 24.63
CA ARG A 169 9.06 -2.34 24.20
C ARG A 169 8.71 -1.28 23.15
N ALA A 170 7.64 -1.50 22.43
CA ALA A 170 7.08 -0.51 21.53
C ALA A 170 6.66 0.75 22.31
N PRO A 171 7.01 1.96 21.85
CA PRO A 171 6.44 3.20 22.34
C PRO A 171 4.93 3.24 22.16
N ALA A 172 4.19 3.56 23.22
CA ALA A 172 2.73 3.65 23.19
C ALA A 172 2.24 5.08 22.92
N THR A 173 3.08 6.09 23.14
CA THR A 173 2.75 7.49 22.90
C THR A 173 3.85 8.17 22.09
N TRP A 174 3.50 9.28 21.45
CA TRP A 174 4.46 10.10 20.71
C TRP A 174 5.65 10.54 21.56
N GLU A 175 5.39 10.91 22.82
CA GLU A 175 6.45 11.31 23.76
C GLU A 175 7.40 10.15 24.07
N GLU A 176 6.88 8.92 24.22
CA GLU A 176 7.71 7.73 24.38
C GLU A 176 8.50 7.41 23.09
N PHE A 177 7.92 7.68 21.92
CA PHE A 177 8.61 7.51 20.64
C PHE A 177 9.77 8.50 20.52
N ILE A 178 9.56 9.77 20.84
CA ILE A 178 10.63 10.79 20.85
C ILE A 178 11.72 10.44 21.86
N ASP A 179 11.36 9.97 23.07
CA ASP A 179 12.33 9.48 24.07
C ASP A 179 13.15 8.29 23.56
N ALA A 180 12.48 7.34 22.86
CA ALA A 180 13.17 6.21 22.23
C ALA A 180 14.15 6.67 21.14
N LEU A 181 13.75 7.62 20.30
CA LEU A 181 14.62 8.23 19.29
C LEU A 181 15.84 8.93 19.92
N ASP A 182 15.65 9.66 21.03
CA ASP A 182 16.73 10.30 21.77
C ASP A 182 17.72 9.28 22.36
N LYS A 183 17.21 8.20 22.95
CA LYS A 183 18.02 7.11 23.49
C LYS A 183 18.85 6.42 22.41
N VAL A 184 18.25 6.07 21.27
CA VAL A 184 19.02 5.43 20.18
C VAL A 184 20.02 6.39 19.55
N LYS A 185 19.73 7.68 19.45
CA LYS A 185 20.68 8.68 18.97
C LYS A 185 21.89 8.82 19.89
N LYS A 186 21.67 8.78 21.21
CA LYS A 186 22.76 8.79 22.22
C LYS A 186 23.61 7.54 22.16
N ALA A 187 22.98 6.36 21.97
CA ALA A 187 23.68 5.09 21.88
C ALA A 187 24.43 4.90 20.55
N PHE A 188 23.93 5.54 19.46
CA PHE A 188 24.46 5.40 18.09
C PHE A 188 24.56 6.79 17.43
N PRO A 189 25.47 7.66 17.85
CA PRO A 189 25.53 9.08 17.42
C PRO A 189 25.79 9.23 15.91
N ASP A 190 26.48 8.26 15.31
CA ASP A 190 26.86 8.28 13.88
C ASP A 190 25.75 7.76 12.95
N THR A 191 24.62 7.33 13.49
CA THR A 191 23.48 6.82 12.71
C THR A 191 22.21 7.62 13.01
N GLY A 192 21.20 7.43 12.15
CA GLY A 192 19.89 8.07 12.37
C GLY A 192 19.04 7.35 13.42
N GLY A 193 18.16 8.08 14.04
CA GLY A 193 17.07 7.52 14.85
C GLY A 193 16.01 6.89 13.95
N VAL A 194 15.47 7.67 13.00
CA VAL A 194 14.35 7.28 12.14
C VAL A 194 14.62 7.62 10.69
N THR A 195 14.08 6.80 9.80
CA THR A 195 14.05 7.03 8.35
C THR A 195 12.64 6.84 7.79
N VAL A 196 12.41 7.43 6.63
CA VAL A 196 11.27 7.24 5.73
C VAL A 196 11.68 7.76 4.36
N GLY A 197 11.13 7.25 3.28
CA GLY A 197 11.54 7.62 1.92
C GLY A 197 11.16 9.04 1.50
N VAL A 198 11.73 10.09 2.10
CA VAL A 198 11.36 11.51 1.91
C VAL A 198 11.63 12.05 0.50
N LYS A 199 12.42 11.34 -0.34
CA LYS A 199 12.53 11.67 -1.78
C LYS A 199 11.16 11.59 -2.48
N GLN A 200 10.27 10.71 -2.02
CA GLN A 200 8.84 10.79 -2.24
C GLN A 200 8.21 11.61 -1.11
N PRO A 201 7.97 12.92 -1.29
CA PRO A 201 7.65 13.79 -0.15
C PRO A 201 6.32 13.49 0.54
N SER A 202 5.42 12.77 -0.14
CA SER A 202 4.15 12.31 0.45
C SER A 202 4.35 11.31 1.61
N THR A 203 5.44 10.54 1.63
CA THR A 203 5.66 9.49 2.63
C THR A 203 5.69 10.02 4.06
N ALA A 204 6.51 11.02 4.33
CA ALA A 204 6.58 11.63 5.66
C ALA A 204 5.24 12.31 6.07
N LEU A 205 4.54 12.89 5.08
CA LEU A 205 3.22 13.48 5.28
C LEU A 205 2.17 12.41 5.65
N GLU A 206 2.06 11.38 4.83
CA GLU A 206 0.95 10.42 4.88
C GLU A 206 1.23 9.26 5.85
N TRP A 207 2.49 8.84 6.01
CA TRP A 207 2.82 7.65 6.80
C TRP A 207 3.26 7.98 8.24
N LEU A 208 3.75 9.18 8.49
CA LEU A 208 4.18 9.57 9.84
C LEU A 208 3.30 10.69 10.43
N MET A 209 3.17 11.82 9.72
CA MET A 209 2.47 12.96 10.31
C MET A 209 0.95 12.75 10.39
N GLN A 210 0.31 12.21 9.35
CA GLN A 210 -1.16 12.10 9.32
C GLN A 210 -1.72 11.09 10.33
N PRO A 211 -1.19 9.85 10.51
CA PRO A 211 -1.70 8.97 11.57
C PRO A 211 -1.51 9.57 12.96
N MET A 212 -0.37 10.21 13.25
CA MET A 212 -0.17 10.96 14.49
C MET A 212 -1.21 12.08 14.65
N ALA A 213 -1.45 12.86 13.60
CA ALA A 213 -2.43 13.96 13.61
C ALA A 213 -3.87 13.46 13.78
N PHE A 214 -4.23 12.34 13.16
CA PHE A 214 -5.54 11.72 13.31
C PHE A 214 -5.77 11.28 14.76
N GLY A 215 -4.82 10.59 15.35
CA GLY A 215 -4.87 10.22 16.77
C GLY A 215 -4.98 11.45 17.68
N MET A 216 -4.15 12.48 17.44
CA MET A 216 -4.11 13.71 18.22
C MET A 216 -5.45 14.45 18.19
N LEU A 217 -6.07 14.61 17.03
CA LEU A 217 -7.20 15.52 16.82
C LEU A 217 -8.56 14.81 16.81
N GLY A 218 -8.59 13.50 16.52
CA GLY A 218 -9.78 12.77 16.14
C GLY A 218 -10.22 13.08 14.70
N LYS A 219 -11.07 12.20 14.14
CA LYS A 219 -11.46 12.21 12.72
C LYS A 219 -11.93 13.58 12.23
N GLN A 220 -12.93 14.15 12.88
CA GLN A 220 -13.57 15.40 12.41
C GLN A 220 -12.58 16.58 12.30
N LYS A 221 -11.75 16.80 13.31
CA LYS A 221 -10.77 17.89 13.33
C LYS A 221 -9.61 17.62 12.38
N PHE A 222 -9.22 16.34 12.23
CA PHE A 222 -8.21 15.93 11.27
C PHE A 222 -8.68 16.19 9.83
N GLU A 223 -9.89 15.77 9.46
CA GLU A 223 -10.45 15.98 8.13
C GLU A 223 -10.62 17.48 7.82
N ALA A 224 -10.96 18.29 8.82
CA ALA A 224 -11.08 19.74 8.67
C ALA A 224 -9.77 20.43 8.24
N LEU A 225 -8.58 19.83 8.52
CA LEU A 225 -7.30 20.35 8.05
C LEU A 225 -7.21 20.36 6.51
N PHE A 226 -7.98 19.53 5.84
CA PHE A 226 -8.03 19.37 4.38
C PHE A 226 -9.32 19.96 3.76
N GLY A 227 -10.17 20.54 4.58
CA GLY A 227 -11.44 21.12 4.14
C GLY A 227 -11.27 22.46 3.42
N PRO A 228 -12.36 22.98 2.82
CA PRO A 228 -12.37 24.27 2.12
C PRO A 228 -12.25 25.48 3.05
N ASP A 229 -12.56 25.32 4.35
CA ASP A 229 -12.46 26.38 5.35
C ASP A 229 -11.00 26.53 5.84
N ALA A 230 -10.29 27.50 5.28
CA ALA A 230 -8.92 27.79 5.64
C ALA A 230 -8.72 28.15 7.14
N ALA A 231 -9.77 28.61 7.84
CA ALA A 231 -9.70 28.90 9.26
C ALA A 231 -9.56 27.65 10.13
N GLN A 232 -9.94 26.49 9.60
CA GLN A 232 -9.75 25.17 10.23
C GLN A 232 -8.58 24.37 9.66
N GLY A 233 -7.93 24.89 8.61
CA GLY A 233 -6.82 24.26 7.92
C GLY A 233 -5.50 24.24 8.73
N TRP A 234 -4.41 24.03 8.02
CA TRP A 234 -3.05 23.89 8.62
C TRP A 234 -2.52 25.16 9.28
N SER A 235 -3.08 26.34 8.95
CA SER A 235 -2.80 27.61 9.66
C SER A 235 -3.56 27.76 10.97
N SER A 236 -4.57 26.94 11.24
CA SER A 236 -5.36 26.97 12.46
C SER A 236 -4.54 26.54 13.68
N PRO A 237 -5.03 26.81 14.92
CA PRO A 237 -4.39 26.30 16.13
C PRO A 237 -4.18 24.78 16.12
N ASN A 238 -5.14 24.01 15.58
CA ASN A 238 -5.00 22.56 15.43
C ASN A 238 -3.90 22.18 14.43
N GLY A 239 -3.85 22.80 13.26
CA GLY A 239 -2.81 22.56 12.28
C GLY A 239 -1.42 22.92 12.82
N GLN A 240 -1.30 24.05 13.51
CA GLN A 240 -0.04 24.47 14.14
C GLN A 240 0.38 23.52 15.29
N LYS A 241 -0.58 23.02 16.09
CA LYS A 241 -0.29 22.00 17.11
C LYS A 241 0.29 20.73 16.45
N VAL A 242 -0.31 20.25 15.36
CA VAL A 242 0.21 19.08 14.62
C VAL A 242 1.62 19.33 14.10
N LEU A 243 1.85 20.44 13.39
CA LEU A 243 3.17 20.76 12.82
C LEU A 243 4.25 20.86 13.91
N ASN A 244 3.96 21.52 15.02
CA ASN A 244 4.90 21.66 16.12
C ASN A 244 5.21 20.32 16.81
N THR A 245 4.22 19.44 16.97
CA THR A 245 4.42 18.08 17.51
C THR A 245 5.27 17.26 16.54
N TYR A 246 4.94 17.26 15.26
CA TYR A 246 5.71 16.58 14.22
C TYR A 246 7.16 17.07 14.14
N ASN A 247 7.41 18.35 14.34
CA ASN A 247 8.76 18.93 14.32
C ASN A 247 9.71 18.34 15.37
N GLN A 248 9.19 17.72 16.42
CA GLN A 248 10.01 17.06 17.44
C GLN A 248 10.85 15.91 16.87
N VAL A 249 10.48 15.34 15.71
CA VAL A 249 11.25 14.29 15.03
C VAL A 249 12.51 14.83 14.34
N THR A 250 12.59 16.15 14.09
CA THR A 250 13.64 16.78 13.28
C THR A 250 15.06 16.40 13.71
N PRO A 251 15.44 16.39 15.01
CA PRO A 251 16.80 16.04 15.42
C PRO A 251 17.19 14.58 15.15
N TYR A 252 16.23 13.72 14.87
CA TYR A 252 16.39 12.26 14.82
C TYR A 252 16.35 11.68 13.41
N TRP A 253 16.14 12.50 12.39
CA TRP A 253 16.19 12.03 11.01
C TRP A 253 17.54 11.39 10.69
N MET A 254 17.50 10.27 9.99
CA MET A 254 18.71 9.69 9.42
C MET A 254 19.38 10.70 8.47
N PRO A 255 20.71 10.90 8.56
CA PRO A 255 21.41 11.77 7.63
C PRO A 255 21.15 11.40 6.17
N GLY A 256 20.74 12.38 5.36
CA GLY A 256 20.44 12.19 3.94
C GLY A 256 19.07 11.56 3.63
N THR A 257 18.17 11.44 4.61
CA THR A 257 16.82 10.86 4.41
C THR A 257 16.03 11.58 3.29
N GLN A 258 16.23 12.90 3.10
CA GLN A 258 15.57 13.70 2.07
C GLN A 258 15.93 13.29 0.63
N SER A 259 17.04 12.58 0.42
CA SER A 259 17.50 12.10 -0.88
C SER A 259 17.22 10.63 -1.14
N LYS A 260 16.60 9.94 -0.18
CA LYS A 260 16.30 8.51 -0.27
C LYS A 260 14.86 8.26 -0.66
N GLY A 261 14.66 7.37 -1.63
CA GLY A 261 13.38 6.76 -1.93
C GLY A 261 12.95 5.77 -0.85
N ILE A 262 11.78 5.17 -1.01
CA ILE A 262 11.21 4.20 -0.06
C ILE A 262 12.18 3.03 0.12
N ASP A 263 12.51 2.32 -0.97
CA ASP A 263 13.40 1.16 -0.94
C ASP A 263 14.80 1.51 -0.40
N GLU A 264 15.31 2.71 -0.71
CA GLU A 264 16.61 3.17 -0.23
C GLU A 264 16.59 3.48 1.28
N ALA A 265 15.44 3.89 1.82
CA ALA A 265 15.24 4.14 3.25
C ALA A 265 15.11 2.81 4.01
N ASP A 266 14.28 1.90 3.52
CA ASP A 266 14.10 0.55 4.07
C ASP A 266 15.45 -0.22 4.08
N LEU A 267 16.21 -0.13 2.98
CA LEU A 267 17.55 -0.74 2.90
C LEU A 267 18.54 -0.09 3.89
N ALA A 268 18.46 1.22 4.09
CA ALA A 268 19.31 1.90 5.07
C ALA A 268 18.97 1.46 6.52
N PHE A 269 17.69 1.23 6.82
CA PHE A 269 17.26 0.63 8.07
C PHE A 269 17.80 -0.80 8.20
N ALA A 270 17.64 -1.64 7.18
CA ALA A 270 18.17 -3.00 7.16
C ALA A 270 19.69 -3.04 7.42
N GLN A 271 20.44 -2.06 6.91
CA GLN A 271 21.87 -1.89 7.12
C GLN A 271 22.25 -1.29 8.49
N GLY A 272 21.26 -1.00 9.35
CA GLY A 272 21.48 -0.39 10.67
C GLY A 272 21.88 1.09 10.65
N LYS A 273 21.62 1.80 9.55
CA LYS A 273 21.83 3.27 9.44
C LYS A 273 20.74 4.09 10.12
N ALA A 274 19.61 3.46 10.44
CA ALA A 274 18.56 3.97 11.31
C ALA A 274 18.12 2.87 12.26
N SER A 275 17.53 3.21 13.40
CA SER A 275 17.01 2.25 14.38
C SER A 275 15.50 2.05 14.26
N PHE A 276 14.83 3.02 13.66
CA PHE A 276 13.41 2.98 13.31
C PHE A 276 13.24 3.31 11.82
N ASP A 277 12.25 2.67 11.22
CA ASP A 277 11.79 2.96 9.87
C ASP A 277 10.27 3.15 9.86
N ILE A 278 9.77 4.02 8.99
CA ILE A 278 8.33 4.25 8.85
C ILE A 278 7.92 3.77 7.47
N GLY A 279 7.08 2.77 7.44
CA GLY A 279 6.65 2.14 6.21
C GLY A 279 5.17 1.77 6.19
N GLY A 280 4.85 0.82 5.35
CA GLY A 280 3.59 0.11 5.30
C GLY A 280 3.78 -1.36 5.69
N THR A 281 2.69 -2.12 5.71
CA THR A 281 2.76 -3.57 5.97
C THR A 281 3.65 -4.31 4.97
N TYR A 282 3.73 -3.82 3.74
CA TYR A 282 4.56 -4.34 2.64
C TYR A 282 6.08 -4.19 2.87
N THR A 283 6.53 -3.29 3.74
CA THR A 283 7.96 -3.09 4.05
C THR A 283 8.59 -4.36 4.63
N LEU A 284 7.83 -5.21 5.32
CA LEU A 284 8.32 -6.49 5.85
C LEU A 284 8.90 -7.39 4.75
N ALA A 285 8.16 -7.54 3.65
CA ALA A 285 8.59 -8.37 2.53
C ALA A 285 9.89 -7.85 1.92
N PHE A 286 9.99 -6.53 1.71
CA PHE A 286 11.19 -5.89 1.19
C PHE A 286 12.41 -6.08 2.12
N LEU A 287 12.22 -5.91 3.43
CA LEU A 287 13.29 -6.12 4.40
C LEU A 287 13.80 -7.57 4.38
N ALA A 288 12.88 -8.54 4.31
CA ALA A 288 13.25 -9.97 4.26
C ALA A 288 13.98 -10.33 2.96
N GLU A 289 13.55 -9.82 1.80
CA GLU A 289 14.24 -9.99 0.51
C GLU A 289 15.68 -9.45 0.54
N ASN A 290 15.91 -8.39 1.34
CA ASN A 290 17.23 -7.80 1.54
C ASN A 290 17.99 -8.41 2.73
N GLY A 291 17.59 -9.61 3.19
CA GLY A 291 18.30 -10.41 4.19
C GLY A 291 18.14 -9.92 5.63
N TYR A 292 17.13 -9.06 5.91
CA TYR A 292 16.87 -8.65 7.28
C TYR A 292 16.15 -9.76 8.05
N ASP A 293 16.61 -10.02 9.26
CA ASP A 293 15.99 -11.00 10.15
C ASP A 293 14.68 -10.47 10.73
N ALA A 294 13.55 -11.03 10.29
CA ALA A 294 12.22 -10.66 10.76
C ALA A 294 12.06 -10.85 12.28
N ASP A 295 12.75 -11.81 12.91
CA ASP A 295 12.71 -12.01 14.35
C ASP A 295 13.35 -10.84 15.13
N ASN A 296 14.20 -10.05 14.46
CA ASN A 296 14.79 -8.83 15.02
C ASN A 296 13.90 -7.59 14.83
N LEU A 297 12.67 -7.74 14.34
CA LEU A 297 11.70 -6.65 14.18
C LEU A 297 10.66 -6.60 15.31
N MET A 298 10.32 -5.38 15.68
CA MET A 298 9.09 -5.05 16.40
C MET A 298 8.33 -4.00 15.60
N THR A 299 7.03 -4.23 15.36
CA THR A 299 6.18 -3.33 14.61
C THR A 299 5.07 -2.77 15.50
N PHE A 300 4.70 -1.52 15.26
CA PHE A 300 3.60 -0.85 15.96
C PHE A 300 3.09 0.32 15.12
N PRO A 301 1.85 0.79 15.32
CA PRO A 301 1.34 1.99 14.68
C PRO A 301 2.14 3.24 15.09
N VAL A 302 2.22 4.24 14.22
CA VAL A 302 2.72 5.56 14.65
C VAL A 302 1.91 6.01 15.86
N PRO A 303 2.54 6.20 17.03
CA PRO A 303 1.80 6.42 18.26
C PRO A 303 1.25 7.83 18.33
N PRO A 304 0.03 8.03 18.86
CA PRO A 304 -0.54 9.34 19.12
C PRO A 304 0.09 9.98 20.38
N PRO A 305 -0.01 11.32 20.56
CA PRO A 305 0.39 11.97 21.82
C PRO A 305 -0.40 11.48 23.04
N LYS A 306 0.12 11.69 24.25
CA LYS A 306 -0.53 11.29 25.50
C LYS A 306 -1.93 11.91 25.70
N ASP A 307 -2.11 13.16 25.25
CA ASP A 307 -3.36 13.92 25.33
C ASP A 307 -4.20 13.79 24.04
N ALA A 308 -4.01 12.70 23.30
CA ALA A 308 -4.70 12.44 22.05
C ALA A 308 -6.21 12.27 22.22
N ALA A 309 -6.97 12.68 21.22
CA ALA A 309 -8.40 12.41 21.16
C ALA A 309 -8.70 10.91 20.97
N ILE A 310 -7.75 10.17 20.35
CA ILE A 310 -7.81 8.73 20.16
C ILE A 310 -6.51 8.11 20.68
N PRO A 311 -6.42 7.81 22.00
CA PRO A 311 -5.20 7.26 22.60
C PRO A 311 -4.90 5.83 22.12
N ASP A 312 -5.93 5.04 21.85
CA ASP A 312 -5.82 3.66 21.36
C ASP A 312 -5.99 3.62 19.83
N LEU A 313 -5.16 4.40 19.13
CA LEU A 313 -5.19 4.51 17.67
C LEU A 313 -4.94 3.15 17.03
N GLN A 314 -5.89 2.72 16.21
CA GLN A 314 -5.76 1.58 15.33
C GLN A 314 -5.58 2.03 13.87
N LEU A 315 -5.08 1.13 13.02
CA LEU A 315 -4.95 1.35 11.59
C LEU A 315 -6.03 0.55 10.86
N SER A 316 -6.82 1.19 10.01
CA SER A 316 -7.79 0.48 9.18
C SER A 316 -7.07 -0.07 7.95
N PRO A 317 -7.13 -1.39 7.71
CA PRO A 317 -6.54 -1.95 6.50
C PRO A 317 -7.38 -1.55 5.27
N PHE A 318 -6.71 -1.48 4.14
CA PHE A 318 -7.30 -1.37 2.81
C PHE A 318 -6.56 -2.29 1.86
N SER A 319 -7.17 -2.62 0.72
CA SER A 319 -6.52 -3.44 -0.29
C SER A 319 -5.32 -2.68 -0.87
N LEU A 320 -4.11 -3.23 -0.68
CA LEU A 320 -2.89 -2.69 -1.25
C LEU A 320 -2.76 -3.12 -2.70
N THR A 321 -2.92 -4.42 -2.94
CA THR A 321 -2.91 -4.98 -4.28
C THR A 321 -4.17 -5.78 -4.54
N GLY A 322 -4.59 -5.77 -5.79
CA GLY A 322 -5.74 -6.52 -6.27
C GLY A 322 -5.42 -7.27 -7.56
N LEU A 323 -6.21 -8.26 -7.84
CA LEU A 323 -6.14 -9.05 -9.06
C LEU A 323 -7.21 -8.59 -10.03
N SER A 324 -6.80 -8.32 -11.25
CA SER A 324 -7.66 -7.89 -12.35
C SER A 324 -7.55 -8.83 -13.54
N ILE A 325 -8.65 -9.02 -14.26
CA ILE A 325 -8.67 -9.73 -15.54
C ILE A 325 -8.58 -8.69 -16.66
N THR A 326 -7.72 -8.88 -17.64
CA THR A 326 -7.64 -7.97 -18.76
C THR A 326 -8.81 -8.17 -19.71
N ARG A 327 -9.37 -7.08 -20.22
CA ARG A 327 -10.58 -7.11 -21.06
C ARG A 327 -10.42 -7.90 -22.33
N LYS A 328 -9.20 -8.00 -22.85
CA LYS A 328 -8.85 -8.70 -24.09
C LYS A 328 -8.48 -10.17 -23.88
N SER A 329 -8.38 -10.64 -22.64
CA SER A 329 -8.15 -12.05 -22.37
C SER A 329 -9.24 -12.91 -23.05
N GLU A 330 -8.80 -13.97 -23.75
CA GLU A 330 -9.67 -14.99 -24.32
C GLU A 330 -9.94 -16.14 -23.33
N LYS A 331 -9.32 -16.08 -22.11
CA LYS A 331 -9.35 -17.10 -21.08
C LYS A 331 -9.98 -16.56 -19.77
N LYS A 332 -11.08 -15.82 -19.92
CA LYS A 332 -11.72 -15.13 -18.77
C LYS A 332 -12.25 -16.09 -17.72
N ASP A 333 -12.77 -17.24 -18.13
CA ASP A 333 -13.32 -18.25 -17.22
C ASP A 333 -12.19 -18.89 -16.38
N GLU A 334 -11.08 -19.23 -16.99
CA GLU A 334 -9.89 -19.77 -16.31
C GLU A 334 -9.24 -18.70 -15.40
N ALA A 335 -9.17 -17.46 -15.87
CA ALA A 335 -8.69 -16.34 -15.06
C ALA A 335 -9.58 -16.11 -13.84
N LEU A 336 -10.90 -16.16 -14.00
CA LEU A 336 -11.84 -16.03 -12.89
C LEU A 336 -11.70 -17.19 -11.88
N GLN A 337 -11.48 -18.42 -12.35
CA GLN A 337 -11.20 -19.58 -11.50
C GLN A 337 -9.90 -19.37 -10.71
N TRP A 338 -8.86 -18.82 -11.35
CA TRP A 338 -7.59 -18.49 -10.70
C TRP A 338 -7.77 -17.44 -9.59
N LEU A 339 -8.51 -16.35 -9.84
CA LEU A 339 -8.81 -15.34 -8.85
C LEU A 339 -9.58 -15.94 -7.66
N LYS A 340 -10.61 -16.76 -7.92
CA LYS A 340 -11.37 -17.47 -6.87
C LYS A 340 -10.51 -18.45 -6.08
N PHE A 341 -9.57 -19.13 -6.73
CA PHE A 341 -8.65 -20.04 -6.08
C PHE A 341 -7.73 -19.31 -5.10
N LEU A 342 -7.15 -18.18 -5.51
CA LEU A 342 -6.30 -17.34 -4.64
C LEU A 342 -7.07 -16.76 -3.45
N SER A 343 -8.38 -16.59 -3.57
CA SER A 343 -9.25 -16.07 -2.50
C SER A 343 -9.61 -17.11 -1.44
N ARG A 344 -9.30 -18.39 -1.62
CA ARG A 344 -9.58 -19.44 -0.64
C ARG A 344 -8.71 -19.24 0.61
N ASP A 345 -9.25 -19.39 1.80
CA ASP A 345 -8.55 -19.17 3.07
C ASP A 345 -7.23 -19.94 3.19
N ASP A 346 -7.20 -21.22 2.78
CA ASP A 346 -6.01 -22.07 2.83
C ASP A 346 -4.92 -21.60 1.85
N VAL A 347 -5.33 -21.08 0.70
CA VAL A 347 -4.42 -20.56 -0.33
C VAL A 347 -3.93 -19.18 0.07
N ALA A 348 -4.84 -18.30 0.50
CA ALA A 348 -4.53 -16.93 0.94
C ALA A 348 -3.59 -16.92 2.15
N ALA A 349 -3.83 -17.80 3.16
CA ALA A 349 -2.92 -17.93 4.30
C ALA A 349 -1.54 -18.45 3.88
N GLY A 350 -1.48 -19.43 2.96
CA GLY A 350 -0.22 -19.94 2.41
C GLY A 350 0.54 -18.89 1.63
N PHE A 351 -0.17 -18.12 0.80
CA PHE A 351 0.38 -17.00 0.04
C PHE A 351 0.92 -15.93 0.99
N GLY A 352 0.13 -15.45 1.94
CA GLY A 352 0.52 -14.38 2.86
C GLY A 352 1.76 -14.74 3.67
N LYS A 353 1.83 -15.99 4.20
CA LYS A 353 3.01 -16.49 4.90
C LYS A 353 4.27 -16.46 4.05
N GLN A 354 4.18 -16.88 2.79
CA GLN A 354 5.34 -16.98 1.90
C GLN A 354 5.73 -15.63 1.31
N ALA A 355 4.75 -14.78 0.97
CA ALA A 355 4.97 -13.44 0.45
C ALA A 355 5.35 -12.42 1.53
N LEU A 356 5.20 -12.78 2.82
CA LEU A 356 5.32 -11.86 3.96
C LEU A 356 4.43 -10.62 3.80
N ASP A 357 3.23 -10.83 3.29
CA ASP A 357 2.21 -9.78 3.13
C ASP A 357 0.86 -10.28 3.68
N VAL A 358 0.02 -9.38 4.17
CA VAL A 358 -1.22 -9.76 4.84
C VAL A 358 -2.29 -10.09 3.80
N PRO A 359 -2.89 -11.29 3.83
CA PRO A 359 -3.99 -11.62 2.91
C PRO A 359 -5.27 -10.85 3.28
N PRO A 360 -6.20 -10.65 2.32
CA PRO A 360 -7.44 -9.92 2.56
C PRO A 360 -8.50 -10.69 3.34
N ASN A 361 -8.29 -11.99 3.57
CA ASN A 361 -9.26 -12.90 4.17
C ASN A 361 -9.46 -12.65 5.67
N ASP A 362 -10.69 -12.80 6.14
CA ASP A 362 -11.02 -12.87 7.57
C ASP A 362 -10.66 -14.27 8.10
N LEU A 363 -9.35 -14.48 8.29
CA LEU A 363 -8.81 -15.80 8.62
C LEU A 363 -9.21 -16.25 10.03
N ALA A 364 -9.53 -17.54 10.16
CA ALA A 364 -9.66 -18.14 11.48
C ALA A 364 -8.34 -18.04 12.27
N LYS A 365 -8.41 -17.93 13.61
CA LYS A 365 -7.24 -17.75 14.49
C LYS A 365 -6.09 -18.73 14.25
N SER A 366 -6.40 -19.99 13.87
CA SER A 366 -5.37 -20.99 13.57
C SER A 366 -4.62 -20.71 12.26
N GLN A 367 -5.30 -20.13 11.29
CA GLN A 367 -4.72 -19.75 9.98
C GLN A 367 -3.94 -18.45 10.11
N SER A 368 -4.49 -17.47 10.82
CA SER A 368 -3.79 -16.23 11.16
C SER A 368 -2.50 -16.51 11.95
N ALA A 369 -2.54 -17.39 12.95
CA ALA A 369 -1.34 -17.80 13.69
C ALA A 369 -0.24 -18.40 12.79
N ALA A 370 -0.59 -19.00 11.66
CA ALA A 370 0.36 -19.57 10.71
C ALA A 370 1.13 -18.50 9.91
N LEU A 371 0.66 -17.25 9.86
CA LEU A 371 1.35 -16.13 9.20
C LEU A 371 2.67 -15.74 9.89
N GLY A 372 2.83 -16.08 11.16
CA GLY A 372 4.02 -15.78 11.95
C GLY A 372 3.90 -14.50 12.79
N PRO A 373 4.84 -14.27 13.74
CA PRO A 373 4.65 -13.28 14.80
C PRO A 373 4.58 -11.83 14.30
N VAL A 374 5.32 -11.48 13.26
CA VAL A 374 5.37 -10.10 12.77
C VAL A 374 4.06 -9.74 12.03
N LEU A 375 3.62 -10.59 11.09
CA LEU A 375 2.33 -10.37 10.40
C LEU A 375 1.16 -10.39 11.38
N ASN A 376 1.16 -11.29 12.36
CA ASN A 376 0.14 -11.30 13.42
C ASN A 376 0.14 -10.00 14.24
N SER A 377 1.33 -9.42 14.50
CA SER A 377 1.42 -8.13 15.19
C SER A 377 0.82 -7.00 14.35
N MET A 378 1.00 -7.04 13.03
CA MET A 378 0.38 -6.07 12.11
C MET A 378 -1.14 -6.22 12.06
N GLU A 379 -1.64 -7.46 11.92
CA GLU A 379 -3.08 -7.74 11.95
C GLU A 379 -3.72 -7.29 13.28
N ALA A 380 -3.04 -7.50 14.40
CA ALA A 380 -3.51 -7.07 15.72
C ALA A 380 -3.63 -5.54 15.86
N ALA A 381 -2.90 -4.78 15.04
CA ALA A 381 -3.00 -3.32 14.97
C ALA A 381 -4.16 -2.85 14.06
N PHE A 382 -4.78 -3.76 13.32
CA PHE A 382 -5.92 -3.43 12.46
C PHE A 382 -7.19 -3.18 13.28
N GLY A 383 -7.93 -2.19 12.84
CA GLY A 383 -9.19 -1.83 13.44
C GLY A 383 -10.21 -1.34 12.41
N SER A 384 -11.36 -0.97 12.91
CA SER A 384 -12.45 -0.46 12.09
C SER A 384 -13.18 0.69 12.80
N GLY A 385 -13.97 1.45 12.06
CA GLY A 385 -14.77 2.54 12.60
C GLY A 385 -14.03 3.86 12.75
N GLU A 386 -14.63 4.77 13.53
CA GLU A 386 -14.21 6.17 13.58
C GLU A 386 -12.87 6.41 14.29
N ASN A 387 -12.43 5.47 15.12
CA ASN A 387 -11.16 5.54 15.85
C ASN A 387 -10.00 4.90 15.08
N SER A 388 -10.24 4.41 13.86
CA SER A 388 -9.22 3.78 13.05
C SER A 388 -8.80 4.69 11.91
N TYR A 389 -7.48 4.96 11.81
CA TYR A 389 -6.93 5.73 10.69
C TYR A 389 -6.88 4.86 9.44
N ASN A 390 -7.54 5.32 8.38
CA ASN A 390 -7.52 4.66 7.08
C ASN A 390 -6.72 5.51 6.07
N ALA A 391 -5.51 5.07 5.74
CA ALA A 391 -4.64 5.76 4.79
C ALA A 391 -5.20 5.73 3.35
N GLY A 392 -5.99 4.71 3.00
CA GLY A 392 -6.68 4.60 1.71
C GLY A 392 -7.93 5.46 1.57
N TYR A 393 -8.49 5.97 2.68
CA TYR A 393 -9.68 6.83 2.65
C TYR A 393 -9.29 8.29 2.47
N THR A 394 -9.59 8.85 1.32
CA THR A 394 -9.19 10.22 0.92
C THR A 394 -10.37 11.13 0.54
N ALA A 395 -11.61 10.69 0.73
CA ALA A 395 -12.82 11.43 0.32
C ALA A 395 -12.99 12.81 0.99
N TYR A 396 -12.29 13.06 2.09
CA TYR A 396 -12.25 14.35 2.78
C TYR A 396 -11.33 15.39 2.10
N ARG A 397 -10.55 14.96 1.10
CA ARG A 397 -9.63 15.82 0.32
C ARG A 397 -10.30 16.27 -0.98
N PRO A 398 -9.88 17.42 -1.57
CA PRO A 398 -10.30 17.76 -2.92
C PRO A 398 -9.78 16.72 -3.93
N SER A 399 -10.54 16.45 -4.99
CA SER A 399 -10.23 15.40 -5.98
C SER A 399 -8.88 15.60 -6.72
N LEU A 400 -8.43 16.85 -6.82
CA LEU A 400 -7.14 17.21 -7.44
C LEU A 400 -6.01 17.38 -6.41
N TYR A 401 -6.22 16.96 -5.15
CA TYR A 401 -5.21 17.02 -4.12
C TYR A 401 -3.95 16.24 -4.52
N ASP A 402 -2.81 16.92 -4.44
CA ASP A 402 -1.50 16.32 -4.76
C ASP A 402 -0.67 16.19 -3.46
N PRO A 403 -0.60 14.98 -2.86
CA PRO A 403 0.13 14.77 -1.63
C PRO A 403 1.64 14.97 -1.79
N GLY A 404 2.19 14.76 -3.00
CA GLY A 404 3.60 14.99 -3.30
C GLY A 404 3.96 16.47 -3.19
N LYS A 405 3.13 17.35 -3.77
CA LYS A 405 3.35 18.81 -3.67
C LYS A 405 3.19 19.31 -2.24
N VAL A 406 2.18 18.86 -1.51
CA VAL A 406 1.96 19.25 -0.10
C VAL A 406 3.08 18.70 0.78
N GLY A 407 3.49 17.45 0.56
CA GLY A 407 4.62 16.83 1.25
C GLY A 407 5.96 17.53 0.99
N ALA A 408 6.16 18.06 -0.22
CA ALA A 408 7.37 18.84 -0.53
C ALA A 408 7.45 20.13 0.32
N VAL A 409 6.33 20.75 0.65
CA VAL A 409 6.28 21.89 1.59
C VAL A 409 6.63 21.43 3.01
N LEU A 410 6.11 20.28 3.44
CA LEU A 410 6.45 19.70 4.74
C LEU A 410 7.93 19.32 4.84
N ALA A 411 8.55 18.78 3.78
CA ALA A 411 9.97 18.43 3.74
C ALA A 411 10.89 19.65 3.93
N GLN A 412 10.48 20.84 3.50
CA GLN A 412 11.19 22.08 3.75
C GLN A 412 11.13 22.52 5.22
N PHE A 413 10.09 22.12 5.94
CA PHE A 413 9.97 22.32 7.37
C PHE A 413 10.84 21.31 8.13
N THR A 414 10.65 20.03 7.86
CA THR A 414 11.44 18.93 8.42
C THR A 414 11.53 17.80 7.39
N PRO A 415 12.72 17.29 7.03
CA PRO A 415 14.02 17.45 7.69
C PRO A 415 14.84 18.68 7.32
N LEU A 416 14.47 19.50 6.31
CA LEU A 416 15.34 20.53 5.74
C LEU A 416 15.46 21.81 6.59
N THR A 417 14.57 22.04 7.56
CA THR A 417 14.56 23.18 8.49
C THR A 417 14.67 24.59 7.83
N SER A 418 14.21 24.67 6.57
CA SER A 418 14.24 25.94 5.81
C SER A 418 12.96 26.77 5.96
N ARG A 419 11.97 26.26 6.70
CA ARG A 419 10.68 26.92 6.98
C ARG A 419 10.29 26.83 8.45
N SER A 420 9.46 27.77 8.90
CA SER A 420 8.78 27.68 10.19
C SER A 420 7.48 26.89 10.07
N ALA A 421 6.94 26.42 11.22
CA ALA A 421 5.61 25.78 11.27
C ALA A 421 4.52 26.73 10.72
N GLU A 422 4.58 28.02 11.07
CA GLU A 422 3.63 29.03 10.61
C GLU A 422 3.62 29.17 9.08
N SER A 423 4.80 29.36 8.46
CA SER A 423 4.91 29.50 7.01
C SER A 423 4.55 28.21 6.27
N THR A 424 4.84 27.05 6.86
CA THR A 424 4.45 25.73 6.33
C THR A 424 2.95 25.57 6.34
N GLY A 425 2.29 25.82 7.49
CA GLY A 425 0.85 25.75 7.62
C GLY A 425 0.10 26.72 6.70
N ALA A 426 0.62 27.96 6.55
CA ALA A 426 0.05 28.94 5.63
C ALA A 426 0.10 28.46 4.17
N GLN A 427 1.22 27.91 3.73
CA GLN A 427 1.34 27.40 2.38
C GLN A 427 0.50 26.15 2.13
N MET A 428 0.49 25.18 3.06
CA MET A 428 -0.37 24.00 2.95
C MET A 428 -1.86 24.38 2.87
N SER A 429 -2.32 25.29 3.72
CA SER A 429 -3.71 25.79 3.69
C SER A 429 -4.04 26.48 2.35
N SER A 430 -3.12 27.30 1.82
CA SER A 430 -3.28 27.95 0.53
C SER A 430 -3.40 26.97 -0.63
N MET A 431 -2.57 25.94 -0.65
CA MET A 431 -2.62 24.88 -1.67
C MET A 431 -3.95 24.12 -1.64
N ILE A 432 -4.39 23.70 -0.44
CA ILE A 432 -5.65 22.97 -0.28
C ILE A 432 -6.84 23.84 -0.73
N LYS A 433 -6.85 25.11 -0.38
CA LYS A 433 -7.86 26.06 -0.85
C LYS A 433 -7.87 26.18 -2.39
N SER A 434 -6.70 26.18 -3.05
CA SER A 434 -6.61 26.20 -4.51
C SER A 434 -7.20 24.94 -5.13
N TYR A 435 -6.90 23.77 -4.60
CA TYR A 435 -7.47 22.49 -5.09
C TYR A 435 -9.02 22.47 -4.98
N TRP A 436 -9.59 22.99 -3.87
CA TRP A 436 -11.05 23.12 -3.74
C TRP A 436 -11.64 24.12 -4.75
N ALA A 437 -10.93 25.21 -5.01
CA ALA A 437 -11.38 26.22 -5.99
C ALA A 437 -11.35 25.67 -7.43
N GLU A 438 -10.37 24.84 -7.77
CA GLU A 438 -10.28 24.18 -9.07
C GLU A 438 -11.36 23.10 -9.25
N GLN A 439 -11.64 22.32 -8.21
CA GLN A 439 -12.68 21.29 -8.24
C GLN A 439 -14.10 21.88 -8.44
N ASN A 440 -14.34 23.12 -8.00
CA ASN A 440 -15.66 23.77 -8.06
C ASN A 440 -15.85 24.67 -9.31
N ARG A 441 -14.90 24.64 -10.24
CA ARG A 441 -14.99 25.31 -11.55
C ARG A 441 -15.62 24.40 -12.60
#